data_d9279f443b37424b93bd611c4472297a
#
_entry.id   d9279f443b37424b93bd611c4472297a
#
_cell.length_a   1.000
_cell.length_b   1.000
_cell.length_c   1.000
_cell.angle_alpha   90.00
_cell.angle_beta   90.00
_cell.angle_gamma   90.00
#
_symmetry.space_group_name_H-M   'P 1'
#
loop_
_entity.id
_entity.type
_entity.pdbx_description
1 polymer ?
#
loop_
_entity_poly.entity_id
_entity_poly.type
_entity_poly.pdbx_seq_one_letter_code
_entity_poly.pdbx_strand_id
1 'polypeptide(L)'
;MATQADLMELDMAMEPDRKAAVSHWQQQSYLDSGIHSGATTTAPSLSGKGNPEEEDVDTSQVLYEWEQGFSQSFTQEQVADIDGQYAMTRAQRVRAAMFPETLDEGMQIPSTQFDAAHPTNVQRLAEPSQMLKHAVVNLINYQDDAELATRAIPELTKLLNDEDQVVVNKAAVMVHQLSKKEASRHAIMRSPQMVSAIVRTMQNTNDVETARCTAGTLHNLSHHREGLLAIFKSGGIPALVKMLGSPVDSVLFYAITTLHNLLLHQEGAKMAVRLAGGLQKMVALLNKTNVKFLAITTDCLQILAYGNQESKLIILASGGPQALVNIMRTYTYEKLLWTTSRVLKVLSVCSSNKPAIVEAGGMQALGLHLTDPSQRLVQNCLWTLRNLSDAATKQEGMEGLLGTLVQLLGSDDINVVTCAAGILSNLTCNNYKNKMMVCQVGGIEALVRTVLRAGDREDITEPAICALRHLTSRHQEAEMAQNAVRLHYGLPVVVKLLHPPSHWPLIKATVGLIRNLALCPANHAPLREQGAIPRLVQLLVRAHQDTQRRTSMGGTQQQFVVGRSL
;
A
#
# COMPACT_ATOMS: atom_id res chain seq x y z
N MET A 1 2.12 20.44 -23.58
CA MET A 1 2.61 20.45 -22.19
C MET A 1 1.57 21.20 -21.40
N ALA A 2 0.76 20.50 -20.64
CA ALA A 2 -0.09 21.14 -19.66
C ALA A 2 0.74 21.33 -18.39
N THR A 3 0.83 22.53 -17.87
CA THR A 3 1.50 22.83 -16.61
C THR A 3 0.61 22.40 -15.44
N GLN A 4 1.17 22.33 -14.25
CA GLN A 4 0.40 21.99 -13.02
C GLN A 4 -0.76 23.00 -12.78
N ALA A 5 -0.63 24.21 -13.26
CA ALA A 5 -1.69 25.22 -13.27
C ALA A 5 -2.84 24.81 -14.22
N ASP A 6 -2.52 24.26 -15.38
CA ASP A 6 -3.53 23.79 -16.35
C ASP A 6 -4.34 22.60 -15.82
N LEU A 7 -3.75 21.78 -14.95
CA LEU A 7 -4.44 20.67 -14.28
C LEU A 7 -5.30 21.14 -13.10
N MET A 8 -4.88 22.18 -12.38
CA MET A 8 -5.70 22.80 -11.33
C MET A 8 -6.85 23.63 -11.89
N GLU A 9 -6.68 24.30 -13.05
CA GLU A 9 -7.78 25.00 -13.73
C GLU A 9 -8.77 24.03 -14.39
N LEU A 10 -8.32 22.85 -14.84
CA LEU A 10 -9.21 21.77 -15.28
C LEU A 10 -10.06 21.21 -14.14
N ASP A 11 -9.53 21.20 -12.92
CA ASP A 11 -10.29 20.79 -11.72
C ASP A 11 -11.36 21.82 -11.31
N MET A 12 -11.16 23.10 -11.64
CA MET A 12 -12.13 24.16 -11.34
C MET A 12 -13.25 24.30 -12.40
N ALA A 13 -13.06 23.75 -13.58
CA ALA A 13 -14.02 23.82 -14.69
C ALA A 13 -14.84 22.54 -14.88
N MET A 14 -14.70 21.55 -14.01
CA MET A 14 -15.45 20.27 -14.09
C MET A 14 -16.86 20.43 -13.53
N GLU A 15 -17.85 20.01 -14.32
CA GLU A 15 -19.24 19.89 -13.89
C GLU A 15 -19.39 19.00 -12.64
N PRO A 16 -20.46 19.20 -11.82
CA PRO A 16 -20.68 18.47 -10.56
C PRO A 16 -20.56 16.95 -10.68
N ASP A 17 -20.98 16.38 -11.80
CA ASP A 17 -20.94 14.92 -12.03
C ASP A 17 -19.51 14.36 -12.21
N ARG A 18 -18.60 15.16 -12.76
CA ARG A 18 -17.19 14.76 -12.86
C ARG A 18 -16.47 14.87 -11.51
N LYS A 19 -16.82 15.86 -10.69
CA LYS A 19 -16.31 15.94 -9.30
C LYS A 19 -16.81 14.78 -8.46
N ALA A 20 -18.06 14.36 -8.66
CA ALA A 20 -18.62 13.17 -8.00
C ALA A 20 -17.92 11.88 -8.45
N ALA A 21 -17.63 11.72 -9.74
CA ALA A 21 -16.92 10.55 -10.27
C ALA A 21 -15.46 10.50 -9.82
N VAL A 22 -14.75 11.63 -9.78
CA VAL A 22 -13.39 11.73 -9.27
C VAL A 22 -13.36 11.53 -7.75
N SER A 23 -14.34 12.07 -7.03
CA SER A 23 -14.51 11.87 -5.59
C SER A 23 -14.83 10.40 -5.27
N HIS A 24 -15.72 9.77 -6.03
CA HIS A 24 -16.04 8.35 -5.90
C HIS A 24 -14.83 7.47 -6.24
N TRP A 25 -14.05 7.83 -7.25
CA TRP A 25 -12.83 7.14 -7.62
C TRP A 25 -11.71 7.32 -6.57
N GLN A 26 -11.59 8.52 -5.99
CA GLN A 26 -10.72 8.78 -4.86
C GLN A 26 -11.18 8.01 -3.61
N GLN A 27 -12.49 7.90 -3.36
CA GLN A 27 -13.05 7.11 -2.26
C GLN A 27 -12.81 5.60 -2.45
N GLN A 28 -12.92 5.06 -3.65
CA GLN A 28 -12.56 3.67 -3.94
C GLN A 28 -11.06 3.42 -3.74
N SER A 29 -10.21 4.38 -4.12
CA SER A 29 -8.77 4.36 -3.80
C SER A 29 -8.50 4.40 -2.30
N TYR A 30 -9.37 5.05 -1.52
CA TYR A 30 -9.32 5.10 -0.05
C TYR A 30 -9.73 3.78 0.59
N LEU A 31 -10.72 3.09 0.04
CA LEU A 31 -11.18 1.79 0.52
C LEU A 31 -10.11 0.70 0.35
N ASP A 32 -9.35 0.74 -0.74
CA ASP A 32 -8.25 -0.17 -1.03
C ASP A 32 -6.97 0.12 -0.22
N SER A 33 -6.85 1.29 0.40
CA SER A 33 -5.66 1.66 1.19
C SER A 33 -5.72 1.25 2.66
N GLY A 34 -6.77 0.55 3.11
CA GLY A 34 -6.88 0.06 4.49
C GLY A 34 -7.01 1.16 5.55
N ILE A 35 -7.32 2.40 5.16
CA ILE A 35 -7.53 3.50 6.09
C ILE A 35 -9.03 3.75 6.24
N HIS A 36 -9.68 2.93 7.05
CA HIS A 36 -10.92 3.32 7.70
C HIS A 36 -10.60 4.08 9.00
N SER A 37 -10.37 5.38 8.89
CA SER A 37 -10.55 6.31 10.00
C SER A 37 -11.94 6.92 9.92
N GLY A 38 -12.94 6.12 10.13
CA GLY A 38 -14.33 6.54 10.30
C GLY A 38 -14.81 6.07 11.64
N ALA A 39 -15.18 7.02 12.49
CA ALA A 39 -15.72 6.86 13.83
C ALA A 39 -16.62 5.63 13.98
N THR A 40 -16.37 4.90 15.00
CA THR A 40 -17.15 4.19 16.01
C THR A 40 -16.46 2.89 16.41
N THR A 41 -15.65 2.99 17.44
CA THR A 41 -15.88 2.30 18.71
C THR A 41 -16.42 0.88 18.62
N THR A 42 -15.55 -0.01 18.46
CA THR A 42 -15.33 -1.20 19.30
C THR A 42 -14.02 -1.76 18.81
N ALA A 43 -13.02 -1.77 19.66
CA ALA A 43 -11.75 -2.38 19.32
C ALA A 43 -12.00 -3.86 18.97
N PRO A 44 -11.71 -4.30 17.73
CA PRO A 44 -11.45 -5.71 17.55
C PRO A 44 -10.14 -5.95 18.30
N SER A 45 -10.16 -6.87 19.25
CA SER A 45 -8.94 -7.51 19.69
C SER A 45 -8.20 -7.97 18.43
N LEU A 46 -6.89 -7.76 18.34
CA LEU A 46 -6.03 -8.23 17.26
C LEU A 46 -5.99 -9.78 17.15
N SER A 47 -6.92 -10.48 17.79
CA SER A 47 -7.22 -11.90 17.70
C SER A 47 -8.58 -12.17 17.01
N GLY A 48 -9.02 -11.35 16.10
CA GLY A 48 -10.25 -11.52 15.35
C GLY A 48 -9.98 -12.18 14.00
N LYS A 49 -10.66 -13.28 13.73
CA LYS A 49 -10.74 -13.98 12.45
C LYS A 49 -10.94 -12.96 11.33
N GLY A 50 -9.86 -12.68 10.57
CA GLY A 50 -9.90 -11.88 9.37
C GLY A 50 -10.54 -12.64 8.22
N ASN A 51 -11.11 -11.91 7.29
CA ASN A 51 -11.56 -12.42 6.00
C ASN A 51 -10.39 -13.14 5.28
N PRO A 52 -10.63 -14.24 4.57
CA PRO A 52 -9.57 -15.05 3.99
C PRO A 52 -8.76 -14.41 2.84
N GLU A 53 -8.94 -13.13 2.56
CA GLU A 53 -8.21 -12.41 1.51
C GLU A 53 -7.18 -11.37 2.01
N GLU A 54 -7.08 -11.16 3.33
CA GLU A 54 -5.97 -10.40 3.92
C GLU A 54 -5.09 -11.39 4.70
N GLU A 55 -4.11 -11.98 4.04
CA GLU A 55 -2.96 -12.56 4.73
C GLU A 55 -2.21 -11.41 5.43
N ASP A 56 -2.64 -11.07 6.63
CA ASP A 56 -1.76 -10.39 7.58
C ASP A 56 -0.50 -11.24 7.71
N VAL A 57 0.65 -10.65 7.42
CA VAL A 57 1.92 -11.27 7.79
C VAL A 57 1.82 -11.45 9.29
N ASP A 58 1.63 -12.70 9.73
CA ASP A 58 1.66 -13.04 11.13
C ASP A 58 3.03 -12.66 11.68
N THR A 59 3.09 -11.46 12.26
CA THR A 59 4.31 -10.94 12.88
C THR A 59 4.76 -11.84 14.03
N SER A 60 3.85 -12.62 14.63
CA SER A 60 4.18 -13.60 15.66
C SER A 60 4.96 -14.79 15.09
N GLN A 61 4.65 -15.25 13.89
CA GLN A 61 5.38 -16.35 13.23
C GLN A 61 6.78 -15.91 12.77
N VAL A 62 6.89 -14.67 12.27
CA VAL A 62 8.19 -14.08 11.91
C VAL A 62 9.07 -13.85 13.14
N LEU A 63 8.48 -13.43 14.25
CA LEU A 63 9.15 -13.28 15.54
C LEU A 63 9.63 -14.64 16.07
N TYR A 64 8.78 -15.67 15.98
CA TYR A 64 9.11 -17.02 16.44
C TYR A 64 10.28 -17.63 15.66
N GLU A 65 10.30 -17.48 14.34
CA GLU A 65 11.42 -17.92 13.50
C GLU A 65 12.71 -17.12 13.78
N TRP A 66 12.61 -15.83 14.12
CA TRP A 66 13.74 -14.99 14.48
C TRP A 66 14.22 -15.24 15.91
N GLU A 67 13.30 -15.46 16.87
CA GLU A 67 13.68 -15.80 18.26
C GLU A 67 14.33 -17.17 18.39
N GLN A 68 13.95 -18.16 17.58
CA GLN A 68 14.65 -19.45 17.54
C GLN A 68 16.12 -19.33 17.10
N GLY A 69 16.45 -18.35 16.26
CA GLY A 69 17.83 -18.09 15.85
C GLY A 69 18.71 -17.44 16.92
N PHE A 70 18.12 -16.88 17.99
CA PHE A 70 18.83 -16.09 19.01
C PHE A 70 18.73 -16.65 20.45
N SER A 71 18.05 -17.78 20.67
CA SER A 71 17.79 -18.35 22.01
C SER A 71 18.98 -19.12 22.64
N GLN A 72 20.20 -18.64 22.51
CA GLN A 72 21.36 -19.34 23.08
C GLN A 72 21.87 -18.81 24.43
N SER A 73 21.10 -18.07 25.23
CA SER A 73 21.65 -17.49 26.49
C SER A 73 21.07 -18.01 27.80
N PHE A 74 20.12 -18.91 27.79
CA PHE A 74 19.68 -19.65 28.99
C PHE A 74 19.66 -21.15 28.67
N THR A 75 20.29 -21.97 29.52
CA THR A 75 20.17 -23.41 29.37
C THR A 75 18.73 -23.83 29.66
N GLN A 76 18.19 -24.76 28.88
CA GLN A 76 16.83 -25.29 29.05
C GLN A 76 16.55 -25.80 30.47
N GLU A 77 17.59 -26.24 31.20
CA GLU A 77 17.51 -26.66 32.60
C GLU A 77 17.18 -25.51 33.56
N GLN A 78 17.73 -24.31 33.35
CA GLN A 78 17.46 -23.15 34.21
C GLN A 78 16.06 -22.60 34.03
N VAL A 79 15.52 -22.63 32.78
CA VAL A 79 14.15 -22.24 32.51
C VAL A 79 13.17 -23.28 33.04
N ALA A 80 13.46 -24.56 32.92
CA ALA A 80 12.64 -25.65 33.42
C ALA A 80 12.56 -25.69 34.96
N ASP A 81 13.63 -25.31 35.67
CA ASP A 81 13.67 -25.31 37.14
C ASP A 81 12.83 -24.14 37.72
N ILE A 82 12.89 -22.98 37.09
CA ILE A 82 12.08 -21.81 37.47
C ILE A 82 10.59 -22.05 37.14
N ASP A 83 10.28 -22.57 35.97
CA ASP A 83 8.90 -22.89 35.56
C ASP A 83 8.33 -24.05 36.40
N GLY A 84 9.16 -25.03 36.81
CA GLY A 84 8.74 -26.14 37.65
C GLY A 84 8.31 -25.71 39.05
N GLN A 85 9.01 -24.80 39.70
CA GLN A 85 8.68 -24.27 41.02
C GLN A 85 7.42 -23.41 40.99
N TYR A 86 7.25 -22.57 39.95
CA TYR A 86 6.04 -21.77 39.76
C TYR A 86 4.83 -22.63 39.39
N ALA A 87 5.01 -23.65 38.56
CA ALA A 87 3.95 -24.56 38.14
C ALA A 87 3.39 -25.36 39.31
N MET A 88 4.22 -25.82 40.25
CA MET A 88 3.75 -26.52 41.46
C MET A 88 2.91 -25.60 42.36
N THR A 89 3.34 -24.38 42.62
CA THR A 89 2.61 -23.43 43.46
C THR A 89 1.28 -23.00 42.81
N ARG A 90 1.25 -22.84 41.50
CA ARG A 90 0.04 -22.55 40.74
C ARG A 90 -0.93 -23.72 40.72
N ALA A 91 -0.42 -24.93 40.49
CA ALA A 91 -1.24 -26.13 40.50
C ALA A 91 -1.94 -26.36 41.88
N GLN A 92 -1.23 -26.08 42.98
CA GLN A 92 -1.79 -26.14 44.32
C GLN A 92 -2.90 -25.09 44.55
N ARG A 93 -2.68 -23.84 44.13
CA ARG A 93 -3.71 -22.78 44.22
C ARG A 93 -4.92 -23.05 43.34
N VAL A 94 -4.73 -23.55 42.15
CA VAL A 94 -5.82 -23.96 41.25
C VAL A 94 -6.61 -25.10 41.87
N ARG A 95 -5.94 -26.11 42.44
CA ARG A 95 -6.56 -27.24 43.09
C ARG A 95 -7.40 -26.79 44.32
N ALA A 96 -6.85 -25.91 45.15
CA ALA A 96 -7.53 -25.35 46.30
C ALA A 96 -8.75 -24.49 45.92
N ALA A 97 -8.67 -23.73 44.83
CA ALA A 97 -9.78 -22.90 44.36
C ALA A 97 -10.91 -23.70 43.70
N MET A 98 -10.57 -24.82 43.03
CA MET A 98 -11.55 -25.61 42.28
C MET A 98 -12.13 -26.77 43.08
N PHE A 99 -11.44 -27.26 44.10
CA PHE A 99 -11.82 -28.40 44.90
C PHE A 99 -11.45 -28.17 46.38
N PRO A 100 -12.11 -27.24 47.08
CA PRO A 100 -11.77 -26.89 48.44
C PRO A 100 -11.93 -28.06 49.42
N GLU A 101 -12.71 -29.09 49.07
CA GLU A 101 -13.01 -30.24 49.90
C GLU A 101 -12.17 -31.49 49.60
N THR A 102 -11.33 -31.47 48.56
CA THR A 102 -10.57 -32.64 48.11
C THR A 102 -9.06 -32.37 48.10
N LEU A 103 -8.50 -32.07 49.28
CA LEU A 103 -7.05 -32.01 49.46
C LEU A 103 -6.42 -33.39 49.57
N ASP A 104 -7.21 -34.47 49.57
CA ASP A 104 -6.73 -35.84 49.61
C ASP A 104 -6.42 -36.35 48.20
N GLU A 105 -5.14 -36.63 47.99
CA GLU A 105 -4.62 -37.28 46.79
C GLU A 105 -5.19 -38.69 46.68
N GLY A 106 -6.16 -38.91 45.78
CA GLY A 106 -6.55 -40.27 45.50
C GLY A 106 -7.93 -40.56 44.95
N MET A 107 -8.86 -39.63 44.90
CA MET A 107 -10.15 -39.90 44.28
C MET A 107 -10.06 -39.78 42.75
N GLN A 108 -9.79 -40.89 42.06
CA GLN A 108 -10.11 -41.03 40.64
C GLN A 108 -11.62 -41.10 40.49
N ILE A 109 -12.22 -40.09 39.86
CA ILE A 109 -13.61 -40.17 39.39
C ILE A 109 -13.63 -41.26 38.32
N PRO A 110 -14.45 -42.35 38.51
CA PRO A 110 -14.50 -43.42 37.52
C PRO A 110 -14.88 -42.83 36.15
N SER A 111 -14.05 -43.07 35.13
CA SER A 111 -14.38 -42.71 33.78
C SER A 111 -15.60 -43.50 33.34
N THR A 112 -16.73 -42.86 33.13
CA THR A 112 -17.86 -43.49 32.50
C THR A 112 -17.44 -43.83 31.07
N GLN A 113 -17.67 -45.07 30.63
CA GLN A 113 -17.38 -45.51 29.27
C GLN A 113 -17.99 -44.53 28.26
N PHE A 114 -17.17 -44.05 27.35
CA PHE A 114 -17.62 -43.11 26.34
C PHE A 114 -18.41 -43.85 25.26
N ASP A 115 -19.71 -43.61 25.17
CA ASP A 115 -20.55 -43.99 24.07
C ASP A 115 -20.84 -42.78 23.18
N ALA A 116 -20.21 -42.73 22.00
CA ALA A 116 -20.36 -41.61 21.07
C ALA A 116 -21.76 -41.52 20.44
N ALA A 117 -22.52 -42.63 20.42
CA ALA A 117 -23.85 -42.69 19.82
C ALA A 117 -24.97 -42.22 20.78
N HIS A 118 -24.78 -42.43 22.08
CA HIS A 118 -25.78 -42.08 23.13
C HIS A 118 -25.09 -41.43 24.34
N PRO A 119 -24.61 -40.18 24.22
CA PRO A 119 -23.93 -39.50 25.32
C PRO A 119 -24.88 -39.29 26.52
N THR A 120 -24.44 -39.69 27.70
CA THR A 120 -25.17 -39.43 28.94
C THR A 120 -25.23 -37.94 29.28
N ASN A 121 -26.15 -37.50 30.13
CA ASN A 121 -26.23 -36.11 30.59
C ASN A 121 -24.91 -35.64 31.24
N VAL A 122 -24.20 -36.53 31.93
CA VAL A 122 -22.88 -36.26 32.50
C VAL A 122 -21.84 -36.04 31.42
N GLN A 123 -21.87 -36.80 30.35
CA GLN A 123 -20.97 -36.62 29.20
C GLN A 123 -21.27 -35.33 28.43
N ARG A 124 -22.54 -34.95 28.28
CA ARG A 124 -22.96 -33.66 27.70
C ARG A 124 -22.48 -32.45 28.49
N LEU A 125 -22.37 -32.59 29.83
CA LEU A 125 -21.85 -31.54 30.72
C LEU A 125 -20.32 -31.58 30.86
N ALA A 126 -19.66 -32.64 30.45
CA ALA A 126 -18.21 -32.78 30.57
C ALA A 126 -17.43 -31.72 29.78
N GLU A 127 -17.83 -31.47 28.53
CA GLU A 127 -17.18 -30.48 27.68
C GLU A 127 -17.30 -29.04 28.20
N PRO A 128 -18.51 -28.53 28.52
CA PRO A 128 -18.68 -27.24 29.19
C PRO A 128 -17.95 -27.14 30.53
N SER A 129 -17.91 -28.21 31.30
CA SER A 129 -17.18 -28.26 32.57
C SER A 129 -15.66 -28.14 32.35
N GLN A 130 -15.09 -28.81 31.35
CA GLN A 130 -13.68 -28.69 31.00
C GLN A 130 -13.36 -27.28 30.50
N MET A 131 -14.20 -26.70 29.66
CA MET A 131 -14.02 -25.30 29.20
C MET A 131 -14.03 -24.32 30.38
N LEU A 132 -14.95 -24.51 31.37
CA LEU A 132 -15.00 -23.69 32.56
C LEU A 132 -13.72 -23.85 33.40
N LYS A 133 -13.23 -25.09 33.59
CA LYS A 133 -11.96 -25.37 34.28
C LYS A 133 -10.78 -24.64 33.61
N HIS A 134 -10.66 -24.75 32.29
CA HIS A 134 -9.64 -24.05 31.56
C HIS A 134 -9.74 -22.53 31.69
N ALA A 135 -10.94 -21.98 31.64
CA ALA A 135 -11.18 -20.56 31.84
C ALA A 135 -10.75 -20.08 33.23
N VAL A 136 -11.09 -20.84 34.27
CA VAL A 136 -10.72 -20.53 35.68
C VAL A 136 -9.20 -20.61 35.86
N VAL A 137 -8.54 -21.65 35.32
CA VAL A 137 -7.07 -21.80 35.36
C VAL A 137 -6.39 -20.63 34.66
N ASN A 138 -6.87 -20.26 33.48
CA ASN A 138 -6.34 -19.14 32.74
C ASN A 138 -6.52 -17.81 33.48
N LEU A 139 -7.68 -17.61 34.14
CA LEU A 139 -7.94 -16.41 34.93
C LEU A 139 -6.99 -16.31 36.14
N ILE A 140 -6.77 -17.42 36.85
CA ILE A 140 -5.84 -17.46 38.00
C ILE A 140 -4.41 -17.19 37.54
N ASN A 141 -3.96 -17.82 36.45
CA ASN A 141 -2.66 -17.57 35.87
C ASN A 141 -2.48 -16.10 35.45
N TYR A 142 -3.49 -15.52 34.83
CA TYR A 142 -3.48 -14.11 34.45
C TYR A 142 -3.36 -13.20 35.68
N GLN A 143 -4.11 -13.48 36.73
CA GLN A 143 -4.11 -12.70 37.96
C GLN A 143 -2.77 -12.78 38.68
N ASP A 144 -2.17 -13.98 38.76
CA ASP A 144 -0.85 -14.18 39.35
C ASP A 144 0.26 -13.44 38.58
N ASP A 145 0.25 -13.50 37.26
CA ASP A 145 1.20 -12.81 36.44
C ASP A 145 1.07 -11.28 36.53
N ALA A 146 -0.17 -10.77 36.64
CA ALA A 146 -0.44 -9.36 36.87
C ALA A 146 0.08 -8.88 38.22
N GLU A 147 -0.16 -9.66 39.30
CA GLU A 147 0.28 -9.32 40.64
C GLU A 147 1.80 -9.31 40.75
N LEU A 148 2.48 -10.34 40.20
CA LEU A 148 3.93 -10.43 40.15
C LEU A 148 4.53 -9.22 39.41
N ALA A 149 3.99 -8.89 38.24
CA ALA A 149 4.45 -7.75 37.46
C ALA A 149 4.24 -6.44 38.22
N THR A 150 3.08 -6.25 38.85
CA THR A 150 2.78 -5.02 39.60
C THR A 150 3.74 -4.82 40.76
N ARG A 151 4.14 -5.88 41.44
CA ARG A 151 5.16 -5.82 42.53
C ARG A 151 6.58 -5.61 42.02
N ALA A 152 6.92 -6.19 40.87
CA ALA A 152 8.27 -6.12 40.30
C ALA A 152 8.56 -4.78 39.59
N ILE A 153 7.53 -4.15 38.99
CA ILE A 153 7.68 -2.94 38.16
C ILE A 153 8.43 -1.81 38.89
N PRO A 154 8.13 -1.41 40.15
CA PRO A 154 8.85 -0.33 40.80
C PRO A 154 10.33 -0.60 40.98
N GLU A 155 10.70 -1.85 41.34
CA GLU A 155 12.10 -2.22 41.49
C GLU A 155 12.83 -2.34 40.15
N LEU A 156 12.20 -2.96 39.15
CA LEU A 156 12.76 -3.04 37.81
C LEU A 156 12.94 -1.65 37.20
N THR A 157 12.06 -0.71 37.50
CA THR A 157 12.19 0.69 37.04
C THR A 157 13.44 1.33 37.65
N LYS A 158 13.73 1.08 38.93
CA LYS A 158 14.96 1.57 39.55
C LYS A 158 16.20 0.93 38.92
N LEU A 159 16.18 -0.38 38.71
CA LEU A 159 17.30 -1.12 38.12
C LEU A 159 17.58 -0.72 36.68
N LEU A 160 16.58 -0.35 35.89
CA LEU A 160 16.76 0.21 34.54
C LEU A 160 17.41 1.60 34.54
N ASN A 161 17.38 2.30 35.66
CA ASN A 161 18.02 3.59 35.82
C ASN A 161 19.33 3.52 36.62
N ASP A 162 19.86 2.31 36.87
CA ASP A 162 21.12 2.08 37.59
C ASP A 162 22.31 2.57 36.77
N GLU A 163 23.40 2.91 37.46
CA GLU A 163 24.66 3.31 36.83
C GLU A 163 25.44 2.09 36.27
N ASP A 164 25.27 0.91 36.89
CA ASP A 164 25.89 -0.32 36.45
C ASP A 164 25.15 -0.93 35.23
N GLN A 165 25.84 -0.97 34.11
CA GLN A 165 25.27 -1.50 32.84
C GLN A 165 24.97 -3.01 32.92
N VAL A 166 25.60 -3.78 33.79
CA VAL A 166 25.26 -5.20 33.99
C VAL A 166 23.90 -5.32 34.69
N VAL A 167 23.64 -4.45 35.66
CA VAL A 167 22.34 -4.39 36.35
C VAL A 167 21.26 -3.98 35.37
N VAL A 168 21.50 -2.92 34.58
CA VAL A 168 20.58 -2.44 33.54
C VAL A 168 20.25 -3.53 32.51
N ASN A 169 21.28 -4.27 32.04
CA ASN A 169 21.06 -5.36 31.09
C ASN A 169 20.17 -6.46 31.69
N LYS A 170 20.45 -6.93 32.90
CA LYS A 170 19.63 -7.95 33.55
C LYS A 170 18.18 -7.48 33.76
N ALA A 171 17.99 -6.23 34.18
CA ALA A 171 16.68 -5.65 34.34
C ALA A 171 15.93 -5.60 32.98
N ALA A 172 16.61 -5.19 31.91
CA ALA A 172 16.02 -5.14 30.57
C ALA A 172 15.59 -6.53 30.07
N VAL A 173 16.41 -7.56 30.29
CA VAL A 173 16.08 -8.96 29.97
C VAL A 173 14.82 -9.40 30.73
N MET A 174 14.77 -9.12 32.05
CA MET A 174 13.60 -9.48 32.88
C MET A 174 12.32 -8.78 32.41
N VAL A 175 12.39 -7.48 32.12
CA VAL A 175 11.24 -6.71 31.61
C VAL A 175 10.79 -7.25 30.26
N HIS A 176 11.73 -7.62 29.39
CA HIS A 176 11.40 -8.23 28.10
C HIS A 176 10.68 -9.57 28.27
N GLN A 177 11.12 -10.43 29.19
CA GLN A 177 10.44 -11.69 29.49
C GLN A 177 9.03 -11.46 30.06
N LEU A 178 8.87 -10.50 30.97
CA LEU A 178 7.56 -10.12 31.49
C LEU A 178 6.63 -9.61 30.38
N SER A 179 7.12 -8.85 29.42
CA SER A 179 6.32 -8.29 28.35
C SER A 179 5.75 -9.34 27.38
N LYS A 180 6.28 -10.57 27.36
CA LYS A 180 5.75 -11.69 26.57
C LYS A 180 4.42 -12.21 27.13
N LYS A 181 4.17 -12.05 28.42
CA LYS A 181 2.93 -12.46 29.07
C LYS A 181 1.91 -11.33 29.05
N GLU A 182 0.68 -11.62 28.67
CA GLU A 182 -0.36 -10.61 28.47
C GLU A 182 -0.64 -9.79 29.73
N ALA A 183 -0.84 -10.45 30.86
CA ALA A 183 -1.13 -9.80 32.14
C ALA A 183 0.00 -8.86 32.59
N SER A 184 1.26 -9.33 32.50
CA SER A 184 2.44 -8.54 32.84
C SER A 184 2.62 -7.38 31.86
N ARG A 185 2.32 -7.58 30.59
CA ARG A 185 2.35 -6.56 29.54
C ARG A 185 1.40 -5.42 29.84
N HIS A 186 0.14 -5.73 30.23
CA HIS A 186 -0.83 -4.72 30.65
C HIS A 186 -0.36 -3.94 31.88
N ALA A 187 0.25 -4.61 32.87
CA ALA A 187 0.81 -3.93 34.03
C ALA A 187 1.95 -2.96 33.64
N ILE A 188 2.84 -3.36 32.72
CA ILE A 188 3.90 -2.50 32.20
C ILE A 188 3.34 -1.29 31.48
N MET A 189 2.35 -1.46 30.59
CA MET A 189 1.73 -0.38 29.83
C MET A 189 1.09 0.67 30.72
N ARG A 190 0.55 0.27 31.87
CA ARG A 190 -0.10 1.15 32.85
C ARG A 190 0.85 1.87 33.78
N SER A 191 2.16 1.60 33.68
CA SER A 191 3.21 2.29 34.45
C SER A 191 3.99 3.27 33.55
N PRO A 192 3.66 4.57 33.56
CA PRO A 192 4.38 5.56 32.74
C PRO A 192 5.88 5.64 33.09
N GLN A 193 6.23 5.44 34.36
CA GLN A 193 7.62 5.46 34.81
C GLN A 193 8.42 4.29 34.23
N MET A 194 7.82 3.08 34.17
CA MET A 194 8.44 1.92 33.54
C MET A 194 8.64 2.12 32.04
N VAL A 195 7.62 2.56 31.32
CA VAL A 195 7.73 2.78 29.86
C VAL A 195 8.76 3.87 29.57
N SER A 196 8.78 4.95 30.33
CA SER A 196 9.79 6.01 30.20
C SER A 196 11.22 5.49 30.51
N ALA A 197 11.38 4.61 31.50
CA ALA A 197 12.67 4.00 31.79
C ALA A 197 13.13 3.10 30.66
N ILE A 198 12.26 2.27 30.09
CA ILE A 198 12.56 1.40 28.93
C ILE A 198 13.01 2.25 27.73
N VAL A 199 12.28 3.32 27.40
CA VAL A 199 12.62 4.22 26.28
C VAL A 199 13.98 4.88 26.50
N ARG A 200 14.24 5.38 27.72
CA ARG A 200 15.53 6.02 28.07
C ARG A 200 16.69 5.04 28.00
N THR A 201 16.51 3.83 28.55
CA THR A 201 17.53 2.77 28.49
C THR A 201 17.85 2.40 27.05
N MET A 202 16.83 2.18 26.21
CA MET A 202 17.02 1.91 24.78
C MET A 202 17.79 3.02 24.07
N GLN A 203 17.49 4.26 24.38
CA GLN A 203 18.10 5.44 23.73
C GLN A 203 19.57 5.62 24.11
N ASN A 204 19.95 5.25 25.33
CA ASN A 204 21.26 5.58 25.91
C ASN A 204 22.23 4.38 25.96
N THR A 205 21.73 3.15 25.78
CA THR A 205 22.59 1.97 25.87
C THR A 205 23.49 1.82 24.65
N ASN A 206 24.70 1.34 24.89
CA ASN A 206 25.63 0.85 23.87
C ASN A 206 25.69 -0.70 23.85
N ASP A 207 25.05 -1.35 24.81
CA ASP A 207 24.99 -2.81 24.87
C ASP A 207 23.89 -3.34 23.91
N VAL A 208 24.32 -4.28 23.06
CA VAL A 208 23.47 -4.86 22.01
C VAL A 208 22.27 -5.60 22.59
N GLU A 209 22.50 -6.38 23.66
CA GLU A 209 21.45 -7.18 24.29
C GLU A 209 20.43 -6.29 25.00
N THR A 210 20.88 -5.26 25.68
CA THR A 210 20.00 -4.26 26.31
C THR A 210 19.17 -3.54 25.27
N ALA A 211 19.76 -3.14 24.15
CA ALA A 211 19.05 -2.52 23.04
C ALA A 211 17.99 -3.45 22.44
N ARG A 212 18.34 -4.72 22.24
CA ARG A 212 17.44 -5.76 21.73
C ARG A 212 16.26 -6.00 22.67
N CYS A 213 16.53 -6.16 23.97
CA CYS A 213 15.47 -6.44 24.96
C CYS A 213 14.53 -5.24 25.14
N THR A 214 15.06 -4.03 25.19
CA THR A 214 14.23 -2.82 25.33
C THR A 214 13.38 -2.55 24.09
N ALA A 215 13.97 -2.67 22.90
CA ALA A 215 13.22 -2.55 21.65
C ALA A 215 12.16 -3.65 21.50
N GLY A 216 12.49 -4.89 21.86
CA GLY A 216 11.55 -6.01 21.86
C GLY A 216 10.40 -5.83 22.86
N THR A 217 10.67 -5.24 24.02
CA THR A 217 9.63 -4.88 24.97
C THR A 217 8.65 -3.86 24.38
N LEU A 218 9.16 -2.77 23.80
CA LEU A 218 8.30 -1.77 23.15
C LEU A 218 7.49 -2.38 22.00
N HIS A 219 8.11 -3.29 21.23
CA HIS A 219 7.40 -4.03 20.19
C HIS A 219 6.22 -4.83 20.78
N ASN A 220 6.42 -5.58 21.86
CA ASN A 220 5.35 -6.33 22.53
C ASN A 220 4.23 -5.43 23.05
N LEU A 221 4.57 -4.23 23.56
CA LEU A 221 3.58 -3.25 24.01
C LEU A 221 2.79 -2.66 22.82
N SER A 222 3.39 -2.54 21.66
CA SER A 222 2.81 -1.86 20.49
C SER A 222 1.62 -2.59 19.84
N HIS A 223 1.35 -3.82 20.25
CA HIS A 223 0.17 -4.57 19.81
C HIS A 223 -1.13 -4.15 20.52
N HIS A 224 -1.05 -3.25 21.50
CA HIS A 224 -2.18 -2.73 22.23
C HIS A 224 -2.28 -1.21 22.14
N ARG A 225 -3.48 -0.68 22.05
CA ARG A 225 -3.70 0.78 21.98
C ARG A 225 -3.13 1.53 23.19
N GLU A 226 -3.30 0.95 24.40
CA GLU A 226 -2.70 1.50 25.63
C GLU A 226 -1.17 1.55 25.52
N GLY A 227 -0.56 0.50 24.99
CA GLY A 227 0.88 0.42 24.77
C GLY A 227 1.39 1.44 23.76
N LEU A 228 0.69 1.62 22.65
CA LEU A 228 1.03 2.64 21.64
C LEU A 228 0.98 4.05 22.24
N LEU A 229 -0.07 4.35 23.01
CA LEU A 229 -0.20 5.64 23.69
C LEU A 229 0.90 5.85 24.73
N ALA A 230 1.24 4.80 25.51
CA ALA A 230 2.30 4.85 26.50
C ALA A 230 3.68 5.10 25.86
N ILE A 231 4.00 4.41 24.77
CA ILE A 231 5.21 4.62 23.98
C ILE A 231 5.27 6.06 23.45
N PHE A 232 4.18 6.52 22.86
CA PHE A 232 4.08 7.87 22.31
C PHE A 232 4.32 8.95 23.37
N LYS A 233 3.61 8.87 24.51
CA LYS A 233 3.73 9.81 25.62
C LYS A 233 5.10 9.81 26.29
N SER A 234 5.81 8.68 26.26
CA SER A 234 7.15 8.53 26.85
C SER A 234 8.28 8.98 25.93
N GLY A 235 7.98 9.58 24.77
CA GLY A 235 9.00 10.00 23.82
C GLY A 235 9.62 8.83 23.04
N GLY A 236 8.89 7.74 22.88
CA GLY A 236 9.38 6.52 22.23
C GLY A 236 9.70 6.68 20.76
N ILE A 237 8.99 7.55 20.02
CA ILE A 237 9.19 7.71 18.57
C ILE A 237 10.61 8.22 18.24
N PRO A 238 11.13 9.30 18.81
CA PRO A 238 12.51 9.72 18.55
C PRO A 238 13.53 8.64 18.89
N ALA A 239 13.32 7.90 19.98
CA ALA A 239 14.18 6.82 20.39
C ALA A 239 14.17 5.65 19.40
N LEU A 240 12.99 5.23 18.94
CA LEU A 240 12.83 4.19 17.91
C LEU A 240 13.45 4.60 16.56
N VAL A 241 13.27 5.85 16.15
CA VAL A 241 13.91 6.39 14.94
C VAL A 241 15.44 6.38 15.07
N LYS A 242 15.98 6.66 16.27
CA LYS A 242 17.42 6.50 16.53
C LYS A 242 17.85 5.04 16.34
N MET A 243 17.05 4.06 16.78
CA MET A 243 17.35 2.63 16.64
C MET A 243 17.33 2.15 15.19
N LEU A 244 16.71 2.85 14.26
CA LEU A 244 16.82 2.55 12.83
C LEU A 244 18.25 2.71 12.28
N GLY A 245 19.16 3.32 13.00
CA GLY A 245 20.59 3.36 12.72
C GLY A 245 21.40 2.22 13.34
N SER A 246 20.76 1.27 14.02
CA SER A 246 21.47 0.14 14.67
C SER A 246 22.09 -0.79 13.63
N PRO A 247 23.31 -1.33 13.90
CA PRO A 247 23.90 -2.38 13.07
C PRO A 247 23.26 -3.76 13.30
N VAL A 248 22.42 -3.90 14.31
CA VAL A 248 21.82 -5.17 14.74
C VAL A 248 20.45 -5.35 14.11
N ASP A 249 20.28 -6.37 13.28
CA ASP A 249 19.06 -6.60 12.51
C ASP A 249 17.82 -6.82 13.39
N SER A 250 17.95 -7.51 14.54
CA SER A 250 16.82 -7.70 15.47
C SER A 250 16.32 -6.38 16.06
N VAL A 251 17.24 -5.46 16.41
CA VAL A 251 16.88 -4.12 16.89
C VAL A 251 16.18 -3.33 15.80
N LEU A 252 16.67 -3.39 14.55
CA LEU A 252 16.03 -2.75 13.40
C LEU A 252 14.62 -3.29 13.18
N PHE A 253 14.45 -4.61 13.27
CA PHE A 253 13.16 -5.26 13.10
C PHE A 253 12.15 -4.79 14.16
N TYR A 254 12.52 -4.82 15.43
CA TYR A 254 11.64 -4.35 16.51
C TYR A 254 11.31 -2.86 16.37
N ALA A 255 12.31 -2.04 16.01
CA ALA A 255 12.10 -0.62 15.84
C ALA A 255 11.14 -0.30 14.68
N ILE A 256 11.34 -0.91 13.51
CA ILE A 256 10.49 -0.64 12.35
C ILE A 256 9.06 -1.16 12.52
N THR A 257 8.88 -2.33 13.14
CA THR A 257 7.55 -2.89 13.40
C THR A 257 6.79 -2.09 14.44
N THR A 258 7.46 -1.63 15.49
CA THR A 258 6.87 -0.73 16.50
C THR A 258 6.45 0.60 15.88
N LEU A 259 7.32 1.21 15.07
CA LEU A 259 7.00 2.44 14.33
C LEU A 259 5.83 2.23 13.37
N HIS A 260 5.77 1.09 12.68
CA HIS A 260 4.67 0.75 11.80
C HIS A 260 3.34 0.69 12.54
N ASN A 261 3.29 -0.01 13.69
CA ASN A 261 2.10 -0.06 14.53
C ASN A 261 1.68 1.32 15.04
N LEU A 262 2.65 2.15 15.44
CA LEU A 262 2.40 3.55 15.83
C LEU A 262 1.81 4.36 14.67
N LEU A 263 2.39 4.25 13.47
CA LEU A 263 1.91 4.98 12.28
C LEU A 263 0.50 4.58 11.88
N LEU A 264 0.13 3.31 12.06
CA LEU A 264 -1.20 2.80 11.73
C LEU A 264 -2.27 3.25 12.73
N HIS A 265 -1.94 3.27 14.03
CA HIS A 265 -2.97 3.30 15.07
C HIS A 265 -2.85 4.47 16.06
N GLN A 266 -1.70 5.17 16.14
CA GLN A 266 -1.49 6.25 17.08
C GLN A 266 -1.62 7.61 16.39
N GLU A 267 -2.57 8.40 16.85
CA GLU A 267 -2.72 9.80 16.40
C GLU A 267 -1.46 10.61 16.75
N GLY A 268 -1.03 11.47 15.82
CA GLY A 268 0.17 12.28 15.97
C GLY A 268 1.49 11.57 15.65
N ALA A 269 1.49 10.23 15.51
CA ALA A 269 2.70 9.45 15.25
C ALA A 269 3.36 9.84 13.91
N LYS A 270 2.58 10.08 12.86
CA LYS A 270 3.11 10.49 11.55
C LYS A 270 3.96 11.77 11.65
N MET A 271 3.45 12.79 12.34
CA MET A 271 4.18 14.05 12.55
C MET A 271 5.44 13.81 13.38
N ALA A 272 5.35 13.06 14.47
CA ALA A 272 6.48 12.79 15.34
C ALA A 272 7.61 12.02 14.61
N VAL A 273 7.28 11.03 13.77
CA VAL A 273 8.25 10.29 12.95
C VAL A 273 8.92 11.21 11.92
N ARG A 274 8.18 12.10 11.27
CA ARG A 274 8.73 13.09 10.34
C ARG A 274 9.71 14.02 11.04
N LEU A 275 9.32 14.59 12.17
CA LEU A 275 10.16 15.50 12.96
C LEU A 275 11.43 14.84 13.50
N ALA A 276 11.35 13.54 13.81
CA ALA A 276 12.51 12.78 14.28
C ALA A 276 13.47 12.37 13.15
N GLY A 277 13.19 12.70 11.89
CA GLY A 277 14.02 12.31 10.74
C GLY A 277 13.83 10.85 10.32
N GLY A 278 12.65 10.27 10.56
CA GLY A 278 12.36 8.88 10.26
C GLY A 278 12.41 8.54 8.78
N LEU A 279 11.95 9.46 7.91
CA LEU A 279 11.92 9.25 6.46
C LEU A 279 13.31 8.95 5.88
N GLN A 280 14.30 9.77 6.20
CA GLN A 280 15.67 9.61 5.71
C GLN A 280 16.27 8.28 6.14
N LYS A 281 16.03 7.88 7.37
CA LYS A 281 16.52 6.60 7.90
C LYS A 281 15.82 5.40 7.27
N MET A 282 14.51 5.48 7.05
CA MET A 282 13.75 4.42 6.38
C MET A 282 14.18 4.25 4.93
N VAL A 283 14.43 5.33 4.20
CA VAL A 283 14.97 5.24 2.84
C VAL A 283 16.36 4.59 2.82
N ALA A 284 17.22 4.95 3.76
CA ALA A 284 18.55 4.32 3.89
C ALA A 284 18.48 2.80 4.16
N LEU A 285 17.41 2.33 4.80
CA LEU A 285 17.20 0.90 5.09
C LEU A 285 16.67 0.10 3.87
N LEU A 286 16.30 0.74 2.77
CA LEU A 286 15.85 0.05 1.56
C LEU A 286 16.97 -0.74 0.87
N ASN A 287 18.22 -0.61 1.30
CA ASN A 287 19.37 -1.42 0.86
C ASN A 287 19.48 -2.79 1.56
N LYS A 288 18.67 -3.05 2.58
CA LYS A 288 18.60 -4.35 3.25
C LYS A 288 18.02 -5.42 2.32
N THR A 289 18.26 -6.71 2.67
CA THR A 289 17.90 -7.84 1.81
C THR A 289 16.70 -8.64 2.31
N ASN A 290 16.31 -8.49 3.58
CA ASN A 290 15.17 -9.20 4.14
C ASN A 290 13.86 -8.63 3.57
N VAL A 291 13.14 -9.46 2.81
CA VAL A 291 11.93 -9.04 2.08
C VAL A 291 10.76 -8.65 3.00
N LYS A 292 10.64 -9.30 4.16
CA LYS A 292 9.60 -8.98 5.16
C LYS A 292 9.91 -7.62 5.82
N PHE A 293 11.17 -7.38 6.17
CA PHE A 293 11.64 -6.11 6.69
C PHE A 293 11.41 -4.97 5.68
N LEU A 294 11.75 -5.18 4.42
CA LEU A 294 11.54 -4.21 3.35
C LEU A 294 10.04 -3.91 3.13
N ALA A 295 9.18 -4.93 3.23
CA ALA A 295 7.73 -4.73 3.08
C ALA A 295 7.16 -3.82 4.18
N ILE A 296 7.59 -3.98 5.43
CA ILE A 296 7.19 -3.11 6.55
C ILE A 296 7.75 -1.69 6.35
N THR A 297 9.01 -1.58 5.97
CA THR A 297 9.66 -0.28 5.75
C THR A 297 8.99 0.51 4.62
N THR A 298 8.69 -0.14 3.51
CA THR A 298 7.98 0.50 2.38
C THR A 298 6.56 0.89 2.75
N ASP A 299 5.86 0.10 3.56
CA ASP A 299 4.53 0.47 4.04
C ASP A 299 4.58 1.70 4.97
N CYS A 300 5.55 1.78 5.86
CA CYS A 300 5.81 2.98 6.65
C CYS A 300 6.02 4.23 5.77
N LEU A 301 6.83 4.10 4.72
CA LEU A 301 7.08 5.20 3.77
C LEU A 301 5.79 5.62 3.05
N GLN A 302 4.95 4.68 2.65
CA GLN A 302 3.67 4.97 2.02
C GLN A 302 2.75 5.75 2.95
N ILE A 303 2.61 5.32 4.21
CA ILE A 303 1.78 5.99 5.22
C ILE A 303 2.26 7.42 5.46
N LEU A 304 3.57 7.64 5.51
CA LEU A 304 4.18 8.96 5.74
C LEU A 304 4.08 9.88 4.53
N ALA A 305 4.22 9.34 3.32
CA ALA A 305 4.22 10.12 2.08
C ALA A 305 2.81 10.49 1.60
N TYR A 306 1.79 9.69 1.96
CA TYR A 306 0.43 9.90 1.52
C TYR A 306 -0.10 11.27 2.00
N GLY A 307 -0.56 12.09 1.05
CA GLY A 307 -1.09 13.42 1.35
C GLY A 307 -0.09 14.42 1.95
N ASN A 308 1.20 14.14 1.90
CA ASN A 308 2.23 15.01 2.48
C ASN A 308 3.36 15.32 1.49
N GLN A 309 3.34 16.51 0.93
CA GLN A 309 4.29 16.93 -0.10
C GLN A 309 5.73 17.00 0.41
N GLU A 310 5.94 17.47 1.63
CA GLU A 310 7.27 17.56 2.25
C GLU A 310 7.90 16.17 2.39
N SER A 311 7.14 15.19 2.86
CA SER A 311 7.60 13.79 2.95
C SER A 311 8.02 13.22 1.60
N LYS A 312 7.27 13.51 0.53
CA LYS A 312 7.63 13.08 -0.84
C LYS A 312 8.95 13.69 -1.29
N LEU A 313 9.20 14.96 -0.98
CA LEU A 313 10.46 15.64 -1.32
C LEU A 313 11.64 15.12 -0.49
N ILE A 314 11.43 14.78 0.77
CA ILE A 314 12.46 14.15 1.61
C ILE A 314 12.84 12.78 1.08
N ILE A 315 11.86 11.96 0.67
CA ILE A 315 12.11 10.65 0.06
C ILE A 315 12.92 10.83 -1.23
N LEU A 316 12.58 11.81 -2.06
CA LEU A 316 13.34 12.14 -3.27
C LEU A 316 14.79 12.51 -2.95
N ALA A 317 15.00 13.45 -2.02
CA ALA A 317 16.32 13.93 -1.63
C ALA A 317 17.19 12.83 -1.02
N SER A 318 16.57 11.81 -0.43
CA SER A 318 17.24 10.65 0.17
C SER A 318 17.54 9.52 -0.83
N GLY A 319 17.24 9.69 -2.11
CA GLY A 319 17.46 8.66 -3.13
C GLY A 319 16.38 7.57 -3.18
N GLY A 320 15.19 7.86 -2.66
CA GLY A 320 14.06 6.92 -2.59
C GLY A 320 13.64 6.34 -3.94
N PRO A 321 13.42 7.15 -4.99
CA PRO A 321 13.02 6.64 -6.30
C PRO A 321 13.93 5.54 -6.84
N GLN A 322 15.24 5.73 -6.79
CA GLN A 322 16.20 4.72 -7.25
C GLN A 322 16.11 3.42 -6.44
N ALA A 323 16.03 3.53 -5.11
CA ALA A 323 15.95 2.37 -4.23
C ALA A 323 14.63 1.59 -4.42
N LEU A 324 13.50 2.29 -4.54
CA LEU A 324 12.19 1.69 -4.74
C LEU A 324 12.06 1.00 -6.10
N VAL A 325 12.55 1.63 -7.17
CA VAL A 325 12.59 1.03 -8.51
C VAL A 325 13.48 -0.22 -8.52
N ASN A 326 14.61 -0.17 -7.82
CA ASN A 326 15.50 -1.33 -7.71
C ASN A 326 14.81 -2.51 -7.00
N ILE A 327 14.01 -2.26 -5.97
CA ILE A 327 13.19 -3.29 -5.31
C ILE A 327 12.22 -3.93 -6.32
N MET A 328 11.49 -3.12 -7.10
CA MET A 328 10.57 -3.62 -8.12
C MET A 328 11.25 -4.50 -9.18
N ARG A 329 12.52 -4.23 -9.46
CA ARG A 329 13.31 -4.98 -10.46
C ARG A 329 13.91 -6.28 -9.91
N THR A 330 14.28 -6.30 -8.63
CA THR A 330 15.14 -7.34 -8.06
C THR A 330 14.35 -8.44 -7.36
N TYR A 331 13.26 -8.09 -6.68
CA TYR A 331 12.53 -9.02 -5.81
C TYR A 331 11.29 -9.59 -6.48
N THR A 332 10.83 -10.75 -5.95
CA THR A 332 9.64 -11.48 -6.44
C THR A 332 8.59 -11.69 -5.36
N TYR A 333 8.86 -11.29 -4.11
CA TYR A 333 7.92 -11.42 -2.99
C TYR A 333 6.74 -10.47 -3.17
N GLU A 334 5.54 -11.00 -3.38
CA GLU A 334 4.34 -10.25 -3.77
C GLU A 334 4.02 -9.10 -2.82
N LYS A 335 4.03 -9.35 -1.52
CA LYS A 335 3.71 -8.32 -0.53
C LYS A 335 4.69 -7.14 -0.59
N LEU A 336 5.99 -7.40 -0.76
CA LEU A 336 7.00 -6.34 -0.94
C LEU A 336 6.75 -5.55 -2.22
N LEU A 337 6.50 -6.23 -3.32
CA LEU A 337 6.20 -5.59 -4.60
C LEU A 337 4.94 -4.73 -4.51
N TRP A 338 3.91 -5.22 -3.85
CA TRP A 338 2.67 -4.48 -3.64
C TRP A 338 2.88 -3.23 -2.77
N THR A 339 3.52 -3.34 -1.61
CA THR A 339 3.80 -2.18 -0.75
C THR A 339 4.72 -1.16 -1.43
N THR A 340 5.72 -1.62 -2.17
CA THR A 340 6.63 -0.76 -2.94
C THR A 340 5.88 -0.05 -4.08
N SER A 341 5.00 -0.74 -4.79
CA SER A 341 4.17 -0.14 -5.85
C SER A 341 3.24 0.93 -5.29
N ARG A 342 2.74 0.77 -4.07
CA ARG A 342 1.93 1.78 -3.38
C ARG A 342 2.73 3.05 -3.07
N VAL A 343 3.99 2.91 -2.63
CA VAL A 343 4.86 4.07 -2.43
C VAL A 343 5.11 4.79 -3.75
N LEU A 344 5.49 4.06 -4.80
CA LEU A 344 5.73 4.62 -6.12
C LEU A 344 4.48 5.32 -6.67
N LYS A 345 3.29 4.76 -6.45
CA LYS A 345 2.02 5.40 -6.81
C LYS A 345 1.85 6.75 -6.12
N VAL A 346 2.11 6.82 -4.82
CA VAL A 346 2.03 8.07 -4.05
C VAL A 346 3.05 9.10 -4.55
N LEU A 347 4.27 8.67 -4.87
CA LEU A 347 5.33 9.54 -5.37
C LEU A 347 5.08 10.00 -6.82
N SER A 348 4.43 9.17 -7.65
CA SER A 348 4.22 9.42 -9.07
C SER A 348 3.34 10.63 -9.40
N VAL A 349 2.56 11.11 -8.44
CA VAL A 349 1.75 12.34 -8.58
C VAL A 349 2.53 13.61 -8.22
N CYS A 350 3.74 13.48 -7.68
CA CYS A 350 4.62 14.59 -7.36
C CYS A 350 5.48 14.96 -8.56
N SER A 351 5.37 16.19 -9.03
CA SER A 351 6.09 16.69 -10.21
C SER A 351 7.61 16.54 -10.11
N SER A 352 8.18 16.62 -8.91
CA SER A 352 9.62 16.46 -8.67
C SER A 352 10.06 14.99 -8.62
N ASN A 353 9.23 14.09 -8.05
CA ASN A 353 9.53 12.66 -8.00
C ASN A 353 9.33 11.95 -9.34
N LYS A 354 8.37 12.39 -10.13
CA LYS A 354 8.00 11.76 -11.40
C LYS A 354 9.21 11.59 -12.35
N PRO A 355 9.99 12.63 -12.69
CA PRO A 355 11.18 12.46 -13.53
C PRO A 355 12.22 11.53 -12.91
N ALA A 356 12.43 11.59 -11.60
CA ALA A 356 13.42 10.76 -10.91
C ALA A 356 13.05 9.26 -10.96
N ILE A 357 11.77 8.93 -10.83
CA ILE A 357 11.28 7.54 -10.97
C ILE A 357 11.48 7.06 -12.42
N VAL A 358 11.16 7.90 -13.39
CA VAL A 358 11.34 7.58 -14.83
C VAL A 358 12.82 7.37 -15.16
N GLU A 359 13.71 8.25 -14.73
CA GLU A 359 15.15 8.15 -14.94
C GLU A 359 15.77 6.91 -14.27
N ALA A 360 15.24 6.51 -13.12
CA ALA A 360 15.65 5.29 -12.44
C ALA A 360 15.22 3.99 -13.16
N GLY A 361 14.46 4.09 -14.26
CA GLY A 361 13.92 2.96 -14.99
C GLY A 361 12.60 2.44 -14.42
N GLY A 362 11.82 3.31 -13.79
CA GLY A 362 10.54 2.96 -13.15
C GLY A 362 9.51 2.41 -14.12
N MET A 363 9.45 2.93 -15.36
CA MET A 363 8.52 2.43 -16.37
C MET A 363 8.77 0.95 -16.68
N GLN A 364 10.02 0.60 -16.94
CA GLN A 364 10.44 -0.76 -17.28
C GLN A 364 10.25 -1.70 -16.07
N ALA A 365 10.63 -1.27 -14.87
CA ALA A 365 10.52 -2.07 -13.66
C ALA A 365 9.05 -2.38 -13.29
N LEU A 366 8.17 -1.39 -13.36
CA LEU A 366 6.73 -1.59 -13.14
C LEU A 366 6.09 -2.46 -14.22
N GLY A 367 6.55 -2.32 -15.47
CA GLY A 367 6.08 -3.10 -16.60
C GLY A 367 6.31 -4.61 -16.46
N LEU A 368 7.33 -5.03 -15.70
CA LEU A 368 7.61 -6.44 -15.43
C LEU A 368 6.49 -7.16 -14.66
N HIS A 369 5.66 -6.42 -13.93
CA HIS A 369 4.64 -6.96 -13.04
C HIS A 369 3.21 -6.87 -13.58
N LEU A 370 3.02 -6.46 -14.83
CA LEU A 370 1.68 -6.32 -15.44
C LEU A 370 0.99 -7.65 -15.77
N THR A 371 1.72 -8.74 -15.76
CA THR A 371 1.21 -10.11 -15.96
C THR A 371 1.22 -10.94 -14.68
N ASP A 372 1.47 -10.32 -13.54
CA ASP A 372 1.46 -10.99 -12.24
C ASP A 372 0.04 -11.46 -11.88
N PRO A 373 -0.11 -12.63 -11.21
CA PRO A 373 -1.42 -13.12 -10.78
C PRO A 373 -2.08 -12.24 -9.72
N SER A 374 -1.33 -11.43 -8.99
CA SER A 374 -1.85 -10.48 -8.01
C SER A 374 -2.49 -9.26 -8.69
N GLN A 375 -3.82 -9.24 -8.74
CA GLN A 375 -4.57 -8.12 -9.32
C GLN A 375 -4.27 -6.79 -8.62
N ARG A 376 -4.11 -6.79 -7.30
CA ARG A 376 -3.78 -5.58 -6.53
C ARG A 376 -2.42 -5.00 -6.92
N LEU A 377 -1.43 -5.86 -7.20
CA LEU A 377 -0.12 -5.43 -7.68
C LEU A 377 -0.21 -4.88 -9.10
N VAL A 378 -0.85 -5.59 -10.01
CA VAL A 378 -1.05 -5.15 -11.41
C VAL A 378 -1.75 -3.79 -11.45
N GLN A 379 -2.81 -3.62 -10.69
CA GLN A 379 -3.57 -2.37 -10.66
C GLN A 379 -2.74 -1.19 -10.13
N ASN A 380 -1.98 -1.37 -9.06
CA ASN A 380 -1.08 -0.33 -8.56
C ASN A 380 0.02 0.02 -9.57
N CYS A 381 0.59 -0.98 -10.24
CA CYS A 381 1.57 -0.77 -11.29
C CYS A 381 0.98 0.03 -12.47
N LEU A 382 -0.23 -0.31 -12.91
CA LEU A 382 -0.91 0.40 -14.00
C LEU A 382 -1.22 1.86 -13.63
N TRP A 383 -1.73 2.14 -12.45
CA TRP A 383 -1.98 3.52 -12.02
C TRP A 383 -0.68 4.32 -11.93
N THR A 384 0.38 3.71 -11.40
CA THR A 384 1.69 4.35 -11.31
C THR A 384 2.26 4.64 -12.69
N LEU A 385 2.20 3.67 -13.61
CA LEU A 385 2.63 3.84 -15.00
C LEU A 385 1.84 4.94 -15.70
N ARG A 386 0.52 5.01 -15.48
CA ARG A 386 -0.31 6.08 -16.03
C ARG A 386 0.15 7.45 -15.54
N ASN A 387 0.40 7.58 -14.24
CA ASN A 387 0.89 8.84 -13.66
C ASN A 387 2.26 9.25 -14.19
N LEU A 388 3.13 8.28 -14.51
CA LEU A 388 4.50 8.52 -14.99
C LEU A 388 4.59 8.73 -16.50
N SER A 389 3.62 8.23 -17.27
CA SER A 389 3.71 8.10 -18.72
C SER A 389 3.87 9.42 -19.48
N ASP A 390 3.35 10.53 -18.94
CA ASP A 390 3.52 11.87 -19.53
C ASP A 390 4.96 12.37 -19.45
N ALA A 391 5.72 11.96 -18.44
CA ALA A 391 7.14 12.27 -18.28
C ALA A 391 8.07 11.25 -18.94
N ALA A 392 7.54 10.12 -19.41
CA ALA A 392 8.31 8.99 -19.94
C ALA A 392 8.38 8.97 -21.49
N THR A 393 7.91 9.99 -22.18
CA THR A 393 7.81 10.02 -23.65
C THR A 393 9.14 9.89 -24.37
N LYS A 394 10.27 10.15 -23.69
CA LYS A 394 11.62 10.06 -24.24
C LYS A 394 12.41 8.84 -23.77
N GLN A 395 11.80 7.99 -22.92
CA GLN A 395 12.46 6.80 -22.40
C GLN A 395 12.67 5.75 -23.50
N GLU A 396 13.80 5.05 -23.43
CA GLU A 396 14.14 3.92 -24.29
C GLU A 396 13.90 2.58 -23.56
N GLY A 397 13.93 1.46 -24.29
CA GLY A 397 13.73 0.13 -23.72
C GLY A 397 12.29 -0.13 -23.29
N MET A 398 11.32 0.43 -24.02
CA MET A 398 9.89 0.35 -23.70
C MET A 398 9.16 -0.78 -24.46
N GLU A 399 9.87 -1.52 -25.30
CA GLU A 399 9.28 -2.49 -26.24
C GLU A 399 8.42 -3.54 -25.53
N GLY A 400 8.95 -4.13 -24.46
CA GLY A 400 8.22 -5.13 -23.67
C GLY A 400 6.97 -4.55 -22.99
N LEU A 401 7.08 -3.35 -22.43
CA LEU A 401 5.96 -2.65 -21.82
C LEU A 401 4.86 -2.33 -22.84
N LEU A 402 5.23 -1.80 -24.00
CA LEU A 402 4.28 -1.44 -25.06
C LEU A 402 3.51 -2.67 -25.56
N GLY A 403 4.22 -3.78 -25.79
CA GLY A 403 3.59 -5.05 -26.17
C GLY A 403 2.59 -5.55 -25.15
N THR A 404 2.94 -5.51 -23.87
CA THR A 404 2.05 -5.92 -22.77
C THR A 404 0.84 -5.00 -22.67
N LEU A 405 1.00 -3.68 -22.81
CA LEU A 405 -0.11 -2.73 -22.78
C LEU A 405 -1.10 -2.97 -23.91
N VAL A 406 -0.63 -3.29 -25.12
CA VAL A 406 -1.50 -3.64 -26.24
C VAL A 406 -2.31 -4.89 -25.94
N GLN A 407 -1.70 -5.92 -25.32
CA GLN A 407 -2.42 -7.12 -24.89
C GLN A 407 -3.46 -6.81 -23.81
N LEU A 408 -3.15 -5.93 -22.85
CA LEU A 408 -4.05 -5.52 -21.77
C LEU A 408 -5.28 -4.74 -22.26
N LEU A 409 -5.25 -4.13 -23.43
CA LEU A 409 -6.44 -3.56 -24.06
C LEU A 409 -7.56 -4.60 -24.31
N GLY A 410 -7.20 -5.87 -24.39
CA GLY A 410 -8.15 -6.99 -24.51
C GLY A 410 -8.75 -7.47 -23.18
N SER A 411 -8.36 -6.90 -22.05
CA SER A 411 -8.86 -7.26 -20.72
C SER A 411 -10.35 -7.01 -20.56
N ASP A 412 -11.00 -7.81 -19.73
CA ASP A 412 -12.41 -7.59 -19.35
C ASP A 412 -12.52 -6.57 -18.18
N ASP A 413 -11.42 -6.30 -17.47
CA ASP A 413 -11.37 -5.27 -16.42
C ASP A 413 -11.26 -3.87 -17.07
N ILE A 414 -12.29 -3.09 -16.85
CA ILE A 414 -12.40 -1.73 -17.38
C ILE A 414 -11.27 -0.81 -16.88
N ASN A 415 -10.86 -0.96 -15.62
CA ASN A 415 -9.79 -0.16 -15.05
C ASN A 415 -8.45 -0.46 -15.74
N VAL A 416 -8.20 -1.73 -16.05
CA VAL A 416 -7.01 -2.17 -16.80
C VAL A 416 -7.01 -1.55 -18.19
N VAL A 417 -8.13 -1.63 -18.90
CA VAL A 417 -8.25 -1.05 -20.27
C VAL A 417 -8.09 0.46 -20.27
N THR A 418 -8.73 1.14 -19.31
CA THR A 418 -8.60 2.61 -19.15
C THR A 418 -7.16 3.03 -18.92
N CYS A 419 -6.46 2.34 -18.01
CA CYS A 419 -5.04 2.60 -17.76
C CYS A 419 -4.17 2.32 -18.99
N ALA A 420 -4.35 1.17 -19.63
CA ALA A 420 -3.57 0.79 -20.82
C ALA A 420 -3.73 1.80 -21.96
N ALA A 421 -4.97 2.21 -22.25
CA ALA A 421 -5.25 3.21 -23.28
C ALA A 421 -4.60 4.57 -22.93
N GLY A 422 -4.70 5.01 -21.67
CA GLY A 422 -4.10 6.26 -21.21
C GLY A 422 -2.57 6.26 -21.29
N ILE A 423 -1.93 5.16 -20.87
CA ILE A 423 -0.47 5.00 -20.95
C ILE A 423 0.00 4.99 -22.40
N LEU A 424 -0.67 4.23 -23.28
CA LEU A 424 -0.33 4.17 -24.70
C LEU A 424 -0.50 5.54 -25.38
N SER A 425 -1.55 6.28 -25.04
CA SER A 425 -1.75 7.65 -25.53
C SER A 425 -0.56 8.54 -25.19
N ASN A 426 -0.10 8.54 -23.94
CA ASN A 426 1.02 9.36 -23.52
C ASN A 426 2.36 8.90 -24.14
N LEU A 427 2.65 7.59 -24.14
CA LEU A 427 3.92 7.05 -24.63
C LEU A 427 4.09 7.14 -26.16
N THR A 428 3.00 7.21 -26.92
CA THR A 428 3.05 7.39 -28.38
C THR A 428 3.13 8.86 -28.78
N CYS A 429 2.93 9.79 -27.84
CA CYS A 429 3.01 11.22 -28.11
C CYS A 429 4.45 11.63 -28.46
N ASN A 430 4.64 12.16 -29.67
CA ASN A 430 5.93 12.65 -30.15
C ASN A 430 7.11 11.66 -30.07
N ASN A 431 6.84 10.36 -30.09
CA ASN A 431 7.85 9.31 -30.06
C ASN A 431 7.63 8.33 -31.22
N TYR A 432 8.42 8.48 -32.28
CA TYR A 432 8.27 7.65 -33.49
C TYR A 432 8.63 6.18 -33.26
N LYS A 433 9.61 5.87 -32.39
CA LYS A 433 9.99 4.48 -32.03
C LYS A 433 8.84 3.76 -31.36
N ASN A 434 8.22 4.40 -30.37
CA ASN A 434 7.07 3.84 -29.67
C ASN A 434 5.86 3.66 -30.61
N LYS A 435 5.61 4.63 -31.51
CA LYS A 435 4.54 4.52 -32.51
C LYS A 435 4.74 3.29 -33.41
N MET A 436 5.94 3.12 -33.97
CA MET A 436 6.26 1.98 -34.80
C MET A 436 6.09 0.66 -34.06
N MET A 437 6.63 0.56 -32.84
CA MET A 437 6.51 -0.64 -32.02
C MET A 437 5.03 -1.00 -31.73
N VAL A 438 4.21 -0.03 -31.36
CA VAL A 438 2.78 -0.26 -31.11
C VAL A 438 2.07 -0.72 -32.38
N CYS A 439 2.38 -0.16 -33.55
CA CYS A 439 1.86 -0.64 -34.82
C CYS A 439 2.25 -2.09 -35.10
N GLN A 440 3.53 -2.45 -34.91
CA GLN A 440 4.08 -3.79 -35.19
C GLN A 440 3.49 -4.89 -34.30
N VAL A 441 3.09 -4.56 -33.06
CA VAL A 441 2.46 -5.53 -32.14
C VAL A 441 0.92 -5.55 -32.24
N GLY A 442 0.33 -4.98 -33.30
CA GLY A 442 -1.09 -5.02 -33.53
C GLY A 442 -1.89 -3.96 -32.75
N GLY A 443 -1.25 -2.86 -32.35
CA GLY A 443 -1.87 -1.82 -31.54
C GLY A 443 -3.04 -1.11 -32.21
N ILE A 444 -3.02 -0.94 -33.54
CA ILE A 444 -4.16 -0.31 -34.28
C ILE A 444 -5.42 -1.16 -34.13
N GLU A 445 -5.35 -2.44 -34.41
CA GLU A 445 -6.49 -3.36 -34.25
C GLU A 445 -6.99 -3.37 -32.81
N ALA A 446 -6.10 -3.49 -31.84
CA ALA A 446 -6.44 -3.51 -30.44
C ALA A 446 -7.14 -2.22 -29.98
N LEU A 447 -6.66 -1.05 -30.39
CA LEU A 447 -7.26 0.24 -30.06
C LEU A 447 -8.61 0.45 -30.74
N VAL A 448 -8.77 0.07 -32.00
CA VAL A 448 -10.07 0.13 -32.70
C VAL A 448 -11.09 -0.78 -31.98
N ARG A 449 -10.70 -1.98 -31.63
CA ARG A 449 -11.53 -2.91 -30.86
C ARG A 449 -11.92 -2.34 -29.49
N THR A 450 -10.98 -1.68 -28.82
CA THR A 450 -11.19 -1.00 -27.55
C THR A 450 -12.24 0.10 -27.68
N VAL A 451 -12.16 0.95 -28.71
CA VAL A 451 -13.14 2.00 -28.97
C VAL A 451 -14.54 1.40 -29.24
N LEU A 452 -14.61 0.32 -30.01
CA LEU A 452 -15.88 -0.37 -30.29
C LEU A 452 -16.53 -0.95 -29.03
N ARG A 453 -15.73 -1.55 -28.14
CA ARG A 453 -16.21 -2.15 -26.88
C ARG A 453 -16.56 -1.11 -25.81
N ALA A 454 -15.92 0.04 -25.82
CA ALA A 454 -16.08 1.06 -24.79
C ALA A 454 -17.44 1.80 -24.85
N GLY A 455 -18.10 1.84 -26.02
CA GLY A 455 -19.36 2.55 -26.18
C GLY A 455 -19.23 4.04 -25.87
N ASP A 456 -20.00 4.52 -24.90
CA ASP A 456 -20.05 5.93 -24.51
C ASP A 456 -19.06 6.30 -23.38
N ARG A 457 -18.14 5.40 -23.03
CA ARG A 457 -17.14 5.64 -21.98
C ARG A 457 -15.99 6.46 -22.51
N GLU A 458 -16.06 7.78 -22.30
CA GLU A 458 -15.04 8.71 -22.80
C GLU A 458 -13.69 8.58 -22.10
N ASP A 459 -13.67 8.09 -20.86
CA ASP A 459 -12.45 7.77 -20.12
C ASP A 459 -11.58 6.69 -20.79
N ILE A 460 -12.18 5.88 -21.67
CA ILE A 460 -11.50 4.88 -22.50
C ILE A 460 -11.36 5.39 -23.95
N THR A 461 -12.46 5.90 -24.54
CA THR A 461 -12.47 6.27 -25.96
C THR A 461 -11.58 7.47 -26.26
N GLU A 462 -11.52 8.48 -25.41
CA GLU A 462 -10.67 9.66 -25.62
C GLU A 462 -9.18 9.28 -25.70
N PRO A 463 -8.57 8.60 -24.71
CA PRO A 463 -7.15 8.20 -24.81
C PRO A 463 -6.90 7.19 -25.93
N ALA A 464 -7.84 6.29 -26.23
CA ALA A 464 -7.70 5.36 -27.36
C ALA A 464 -7.68 6.10 -28.71
N ILE A 465 -8.56 7.07 -28.92
CA ILE A 465 -8.57 7.92 -30.10
C ILE A 465 -7.31 8.79 -30.16
N CYS A 466 -6.84 9.34 -29.05
CA CYS A 466 -5.57 10.07 -29.01
C CYS A 466 -4.39 9.18 -29.41
N ALA A 467 -4.33 7.95 -28.93
CA ALA A 467 -3.31 6.98 -29.34
C ALA A 467 -3.39 6.68 -30.85
N LEU A 468 -4.58 6.40 -31.39
CA LEU A 468 -4.78 6.19 -32.82
C LEU A 468 -4.35 7.42 -33.64
N ARG A 469 -4.66 8.63 -33.16
CA ARG A 469 -4.20 9.88 -33.79
C ARG A 469 -2.67 9.97 -33.83
N HIS A 470 -1.99 9.59 -32.77
CA HIS A 470 -0.53 9.57 -32.73
C HIS A 470 0.04 8.52 -33.69
N LEU A 471 -0.54 7.32 -33.73
CA LEU A 471 -0.09 6.20 -34.56
C LEU A 471 -0.32 6.43 -36.06
N THR A 472 -1.24 7.30 -36.44
CA THR A 472 -1.57 7.59 -37.85
C THR A 472 -0.77 8.77 -38.42
N SER A 473 0.25 9.27 -37.72
CA SER A 473 1.05 10.42 -38.19
C SER A 473 2.51 10.41 -37.72
N ARG A 474 3.40 11.01 -38.52
CA ARG A 474 4.78 11.36 -38.17
C ARG A 474 5.68 10.18 -37.81
N HIS A 475 5.58 9.09 -38.55
CA HIS A 475 6.52 7.96 -38.53
C HIS A 475 6.42 7.18 -39.85
N GLN A 476 7.33 6.25 -40.09
CA GLN A 476 7.45 5.54 -41.36
C GLN A 476 6.24 4.68 -41.72
N GLU A 477 5.57 4.11 -40.72
CA GLU A 477 4.42 3.22 -40.91
C GLU A 477 3.07 3.96 -40.79
N ALA A 478 3.05 5.31 -40.83
CA ALA A 478 1.83 6.09 -40.62
C ALA A 478 0.75 5.81 -41.68
N GLU A 479 1.16 5.65 -42.96
CA GLU A 479 0.22 5.31 -44.04
C GLU A 479 -0.40 3.92 -43.85
N MET A 480 0.42 2.94 -43.44
CA MET A 480 -0.07 1.60 -43.11
C MET A 480 -1.05 1.64 -41.93
N ALA A 481 -0.76 2.46 -40.91
CA ALA A 481 -1.64 2.67 -39.78
C ALA A 481 -2.98 3.32 -40.19
N GLN A 482 -2.96 4.31 -41.10
CA GLN A 482 -4.18 4.93 -41.65
C GLN A 482 -5.06 3.91 -42.40
N ASN A 483 -4.44 3.02 -43.18
CA ASN A 483 -5.13 1.91 -43.85
C ASN A 483 -5.67 0.88 -42.85
N ALA A 484 -4.90 0.54 -41.82
CA ALA A 484 -5.28 -0.44 -40.82
C ALA A 484 -6.55 -0.03 -40.05
N VAL A 485 -6.74 1.24 -39.72
CA VAL A 485 -7.98 1.73 -39.09
C VAL A 485 -9.20 1.39 -39.92
N ARG A 486 -9.14 1.57 -41.26
CA ARG A 486 -10.23 1.18 -42.17
C ARG A 486 -10.41 -0.33 -42.22
N LEU A 487 -9.33 -1.08 -42.38
CA LEU A 487 -9.35 -2.54 -42.53
C LEU A 487 -9.92 -3.24 -41.29
N HIS A 488 -9.76 -2.65 -40.11
CA HIS A 488 -10.34 -3.13 -38.85
C HIS A 488 -11.70 -2.49 -38.53
N TYR A 489 -12.38 -1.93 -39.52
CA TYR A 489 -13.73 -1.34 -39.40
C TYR A 489 -13.84 -0.17 -38.43
N GLY A 490 -12.76 0.61 -38.28
CA GLY A 490 -12.71 1.75 -37.36
C GLY A 490 -13.40 3.01 -37.84
N LEU A 491 -13.56 3.20 -39.17
CA LEU A 491 -14.09 4.47 -39.70
C LEU A 491 -15.53 4.80 -39.25
N PRO A 492 -16.49 3.87 -39.26
CA PRO A 492 -17.83 4.14 -38.78
C PRO A 492 -17.90 4.59 -37.32
N VAL A 493 -17.16 3.92 -36.43
CA VAL A 493 -17.14 4.28 -35.00
C VAL A 493 -16.44 5.62 -34.77
N VAL A 494 -15.35 5.92 -35.51
CA VAL A 494 -14.65 7.20 -35.42
C VAL A 494 -15.60 8.36 -35.85
N VAL A 495 -16.34 8.22 -36.94
CA VAL A 495 -17.29 9.26 -37.36
C VAL A 495 -18.44 9.37 -36.36
N LYS A 496 -18.95 8.26 -35.80
CA LYS A 496 -19.99 8.27 -34.77
C LYS A 496 -19.58 9.11 -33.56
N LEU A 497 -18.31 9.08 -33.14
CA LEU A 497 -17.81 9.84 -32.00
C LEU A 497 -17.81 11.37 -32.20
N LEU A 498 -18.05 11.87 -33.40
CA LEU A 498 -18.32 13.29 -33.64
C LEU A 498 -19.70 13.74 -33.19
N HIS A 499 -20.60 12.82 -32.87
CA HIS A 499 -22.01 13.08 -32.55
C HIS A 499 -22.23 12.98 -31.02
N PRO A 500 -23.33 13.59 -30.52
CA PRO A 500 -23.72 13.36 -29.12
C PRO A 500 -23.86 11.86 -28.81
N PRO A 501 -23.51 11.43 -27.60
CA PRO A 501 -23.24 12.23 -26.39
C PRO A 501 -21.79 12.71 -26.21
N SER A 502 -20.90 12.56 -27.22
CA SER A 502 -19.48 12.93 -27.12
C SER A 502 -19.26 14.38 -26.69
N HIS A 503 -18.35 14.58 -25.75
CA HIS A 503 -17.92 15.90 -25.30
C HIS A 503 -16.74 16.46 -26.11
N TRP A 504 -16.50 17.76 -26.01
CA TRP A 504 -15.48 18.45 -26.80
C TRP A 504 -14.07 17.84 -26.77
N PRO A 505 -13.53 17.35 -25.64
CA PRO A 505 -12.20 16.73 -25.65
C PRO A 505 -12.11 15.51 -26.58
N LEU A 506 -13.13 14.64 -26.55
CA LEU A 506 -13.22 13.49 -27.44
C LEU A 506 -13.43 13.91 -28.89
N ILE A 507 -14.33 14.87 -29.16
CA ILE A 507 -14.57 15.41 -30.50
C ILE A 507 -13.27 15.98 -31.08
N LYS A 508 -12.52 16.77 -30.32
CA LYS A 508 -11.24 17.33 -30.75
C LYS A 508 -10.21 16.24 -31.11
N ALA A 509 -10.11 15.21 -30.30
CA ALA A 509 -9.22 14.07 -30.58
C ALA A 509 -9.68 13.34 -31.86
N THR A 510 -10.97 13.15 -32.04
CA THR A 510 -11.58 12.47 -33.19
C THR A 510 -11.38 13.25 -34.49
N VAL A 511 -11.60 14.57 -34.47
CA VAL A 511 -11.30 15.45 -35.61
C VAL A 511 -9.85 15.34 -36.02
N GLY A 512 -8.91 15.36 -35.03
CA GLY A 512 -7.48 15.19 -35.30
C GLY A 512 -7.14 13.82 -35.91
N LEU A 513 -7.83 12.76 -35.50
CA LEU A 513 -7.68 11.43 -36.11
C LEU A 513 -8.22 11.41 -37.54
N ILE A 514 -9.43 11.94 -37.80
CA ILE A 514 -10.00 12.00 -39.13
C ILE A 514 -9.12 12.78 -40.09
N ARG A 515 -8.51 13.88 -39.64
CA ARG A 515 -7.51 14.63 -40.43
C ARG A 515 -6.37 13.73 -40.88
N ASN A 516 -5.82 12.90 -40.01
CA ASN A 516 -4.75 11.98 -40.36
C ASN A 516 -5.24 10.86 -41.29
N LEU A 517 -6.43 10.31 -41.05
CA LEU A 517 -7.03 9.25 -41.88
C LEU A 517 -7.31 9.74 -43.29
N ALA A 518 -7.68 11.02 -43.47
CA ALA A 518 -7.92 11.66 -44.77
C ALA A 518 -6.65 11.83 -45.60
N LEU A 519 -5.45 11.63 -45.06
CA LEU A 519 -4.22 11.61 -45.86
C LEU A 519 -4.12 10.37 -46.76
N CYS A 520 -4.83 9.29 -46.42
CA CYS A 520 -4.92 8.07 -47.21
C CYS A 520 -6.11 8.14 -48.19
N PRO A 521 -5.90 8.15 -49.52
CA PRO A 521 -6.99 8.24 -50.52
C PRO A 521 -8.02 7.16 -50.40
N ALA A 522 -7.66 5.96 -49.99
CA ALA A 522 -8.60 4.84 -49.80
C ALA A 522 -9.62 5.08 -48.67
N ASN A 523 -9.38 6.02 -47.78
CA ASN A 523 -10.29 6.40 -46.71
C ASN A 523 -11.31 7.47 -47.14
N HIS A 524 -11.14 8.17 -48.28
CA HIS A 524 -11.95 9.29 -48.67
C HIS A 524 -13.43 8.90 -48.89
N ALA A 525 -13.68 7.88 -49.74
CA ALA A 525 -15.03 7.43 -49.99
C ALA A 525 -15.74 6.91 -48.74
N PRO A 526 -15.15 6.00 -47.94
CA PRO A 526 -15.78 5.55 -46.70
C PRO A 526 -16.08 6.66 -45.69
N LEU A 527 -15.17 7.63 -45.50
CA LEU A 527 -15.41 8.76 -44.60
C LEU A 527 -16.58 9.65 -45.08
N ARG A 528 -16.65 9.90 -46.39
CA ARG A 528 -17.74 10.67 -47.00
C ARG A 528 -19.07 9.93 -46.84
N GLU A 529 -19.11 8.64 -47.12
CA GLU A 529 -20.29 7.80 -46.99
C GLU A 529 -20.84 7.73 -45.56
N GLN A 530 -19.98 7.78 -44.57
CA GLN A 530 -20.33 7.85 -43.15
C GLN A 530 -20.81 9.25 -42.70
N GLY A 531 -20.84 10.24 -43.60
CA GLY A 531 -21.32 11.59 -43.31
C GLY A 531 -20.32 12.46 -42.51
N ALA A 532 -19.02 12.17 -42.58
CA ALA A 532 -18.02 12.94 -41.85
C ALA A 532 -17.99 14.42 -42.24
N ILE A 533 -18.09 14.74 -43.54
CA ILE A 533 -17.98 16.12 -44.04
C ILE A 533 -19.11 17.03 -43.50
N PRO A 534 -20.41 16.72 -43.67
CA PRO A 534 -21.47 17.56 -43.14
C PRO A 534 -21.38 17.71 -41.62
N ARG A 535 -20.95 16.67 -40.90
CA ARG A 535 -20.80 16.76 -39.45
C ARG A 535 -19.63 17.67 -39.04
N LEU A 536 -18.48 17.63 -39.72
CA LEU A 536 -17.36 18.54 -39.50
C LEU A 536 -17.76 20.00 -39.75
N VAL A 537 -18.55 20.28 -40.81
CA VAL A 537 -19.08 21.62 -41.07
C VAL A 537 -20.00 22.12 -39.94
N GLN A 538 -20.90 21.27 -39.45
CA GLN A 538 -21.76 21.61 -38.31
C GLN A 538 -20.93 21.92 -37.04
N LEU A 539 -19.91 21.12 -36.74
CA LEU A 539 -19.03 21.34 -35.60
C LEU A 539 -18.25 22.66 -35.73
N LEU A 540 -17.78 23.00 -36.94
CA LEU A 540 -17.09 24.26 -37.20
C LEU A 540 -17.99 25.46 -36.96
N VAL A 541 -19.23 25.43 -37.47
CA VAL A 541 -20.25 26.49 -37.26
C VAL A 541 -20.53 26.65 -35.77
N ARG A 542 -20.75 25.55 -35.06
CA ARG A 542 -20.99 25.57 -33.60
C ARG A 542 -19.81 26.16 -32.83
N ALA A 543 -18.58 25.72 -33.13
CA ALA A 543 -17.38 26.24 -32.50
C ALA A 543 -17.21 27.75 -32.72
N HIS A 544 -17.52 28.22 -33.95
CA HIS A 544 -17.49 29.65 -34.28
C HIS A 544 -18.52 30.44 -33.47
N GLN A 545 -19.75 29.96 -33.40
CA GLN A 545 -20.84 30.59 -32.62
C GLN A 545 -20.47 30.65 -31.12
N ASP A 546 -19.96 29.58 -30.56
CA ASP A 546 -19.55 29.52 -29.16
C ASP A 546 -18.39 30.51 -28.87
N THR A 547 -17.46 30.67 -29.80
CA THR A 547 -16.37 31.66 -29.70
C THR A 547 -16.92 33.07 -29.72
N GLN A 548 -17.87 33.39 -30.66
CA GLN A 548 -18.50 34.71 -30.73
C GLN A 548 -19.26 35.05 -29.44
N ARG A 549 -20.02 34.10 -28.89
CA ARG A 549 -20.77 34.31 -27.63
C ARG A 549 -19.83 34.63 -26.46
N ARG A 550 -18.69 33.94 -26.37
CA ARG A 550 -17.69 34.20 -25.32
C ARG A 550 -17.03 35.57 -25.48
N THR A 551 -16.72 35.98 -26.69
CA THR A 551 -16.15 37.31 -26.98
C THR A 551 -17.15 38.43 -26.65
N SER A 552 -18.41 38.24 -26.93
CA SER A 552 -19.47 39.23 -26.65
C SER A 552 -19.83 39.34 -25.15
N MET A 553 -19.56 38.34 -24.36
CA MET A 553 -19.79 38.33 -22.89
C MET A 553 -18.63 38.89 -22.05
N GLY A 554 -17.59 39.49 -22.65
CA GLY A 554 -16.51 40.21 -21.95
C GLY A 554 -15.56 39.33 -21.13
N GLY A 555 -15.49 38.04 -21.45
CA GLY A 555 -14.56 37.14 -20.81
C GLY A 555 -13.12 37.35 -21.27
N THR A 556 -12.24 37.62 -20.35
CA THR A 556 -10.79 37.81 -20.50
C THR A 556 -10.17 36.69 -21.33
N GLN A 557 -9.27 37.05 -22.22
CA GLN A 557 -8.57 36.21 -23.19
C GLN A 557 -8.00 34.93 -22.58
N GLN A 558 -8.70 33.82 -22.70
CA GLN A 558 -8.05 32.53 -22.86
C GLN A 558 -7.95 32.24 -24.37
N GLN A 559 -6.76 32.35 -24.90
CA GLN A 559 -6.46 32.07 -26.29
C GLN A 559 -6.75 30.58 -26.59
N PHE A 560 -7.85 30.33 -27.27
CA PHE A 560 -8.28 28.98 -27.57
C PHE A 560 -7.60 28.41 -28.82
N VAL A 561 -6.89 27.33 -28.61
CA VAL A 561 -6.29 26.43 -29.60
C VAL A 561 -7.34 25.69 -30.47
N VAL A 562 -8.64 25.97 -30.34
CA VAL A 562 -9.70 25.32 -31.14
C VAL A 562 -9.60 25.68 -32.61
N GLY A 563 -9.20 26.92 -32.96
CA GLY A 563 -9.05 27.34 -34.35
C GLY A 563 -7.83 26.78 -35.10
N ARG A 564 -6.83 26.20 -34.39
CA ARG A 564 -5.66 25.61 -35.04
C ARG A 564 -5.75 24.08 -35.24
N SER A 565 -6.80 23.45 -34.76
CA SER A 565 -6.98 21.99 -34.82
C SER A 565 -8.12 21.58 -35.76
N LEU A 566 -8.93 22.52 -36.28
CA LEU A 566 -9.83 22.39 -37.39
C LEU A 566 -9.19 22.97 -38.63
#